data_a789b9f193cf2b0af074ea193e7aba59
#
_entry.id   a789b9f193cf2b0af074ea193e7aba59
#
_cell.length_a   1.000
_cell.length_b   1.000
_cell.length_c   1.000
_cell.angle_alpha   90.00
_cell.angle_beta   90.00
_cell.angle_gamma   90.00
#
_symmetry.space_group_name_H-M   'P 1'
#
loop_
_entity.id
_entity.type
_entity.pdbx_description
1 polymer ?
#
loop_
_entity_poly.entity_id
_entity_poly.type
_entity_poly.pdbx_seq_one_letter_code
_entity_poly.pdbx_strand_id
1 'polypeptide(L)'
;MSYCLNPNCLSPQNPDDAEFCQHCKSRLLINQRYRPLEPIGRGGFARTFKAIDDYKPSKPYCVIKQFHGKGFDNAEKSKELFHREAVLQEKLGKHPHIPELFAHFTQDDYLYLVQEFIDGRNLNQELKEKGTFSEAKIRQLLENLLPVLHFVHSNQVIHRDIKPENIIRHSVDNRLYLVDFGIAKLATEPILAKTGTVIGSEGYTAPEQHEGKPRFTSDLYSLGATCYHLLTWADPSRLLYSWVDWQKELVLSSR
;
A
#
# COMPACT_ATOMS: atom_id res chain seq x y z
N MET A 1 17.41 16.40 2.39
CA MET A 1 16.40 17.20 3.14
C MET A 1 15.62 16.29 4.06
N SER A 2 15.28 16.79 5.28
CA SER A 2 14.42 16.07 6.23
C SER A 2 12.99 16.57 6.14
N TYR A 3 11.99 15.69 6.36
CA TYR A 3 10.57 16.03 6.28
C TYR A 3 9.89 15.89 7.64
N CYS A 4 9.16 16.92 8.07
CA CYS A 4 8.43 16.91 9.34
C CYS A 4 7.12 16.10 9.21
N LEU A 5 6.94 15.11 10.08
CA LEU A 5 5.75 14.25 10.07
C LEU A 5 4.56 14.84 10.86
N ASN A 6 4.70 15.98 11.51
CA ASN A 6 3.57 16.65 12.16
C ASN A 6 2.55 17.10 11.09
N PRO A 7 1.31 16.56 11.09
CA PRO A 7 0.31 16.87 10.06
C PRO A 7 -0.13 18.33 10.05
N ASN A 8 0.06 19.04 11.16
CA ASN A 8 -0.28 20.47 11.29
C ASN A 8 0.89 21.39 10.93
N CYS A 9 2.03 20.86 10.48
CA CYS A 9 3.19 21.67 10.10
C CYS A 9 2.96 22.32 8.73
N LEU A 10 2.96 23.64 8.69
CA LEU A 10 2.77 24.41 7.46
C LEU A 10 4.04 24.48 6.59
N SER A 11 5.22 24.22 7.15
CA SER A 11 6.51 24.19 6.44
C SER A 11 7.30 22.94 6.84
N PRO A 12 6.97 21.76 6.24
CA PRO A 12 7.52 20.50 6.68
C PRO A 12 8.95 20.19 6.19
N GLN A 13 9.47 20.92 5.21
CA GLN A 13 10.81 20.73 4.67
C GLN A 13 11.87 21.34 5.60
N ASN A 14 12.96 20.61 5.84
CA ASN A 14 14.04 21.01 6.74
C ASN A 14 15.41 20.57 6.18
N PRO A 15 16.54 21.20 6.64
CA PRO A 15 17.88 20.71 6.32
C PRO A 15 18.12 19.27 6.76
N ASP A 16 19.13 18.61 6.16
CA ASP A 16 19.42 17.18 6.40
C ASP A 16 19.89 16.89 7.83
N ASP A 17 20.61 17.83 8.43
CA ASP A 17 21.22 17.74 9.75
C ASP A 17 20.30 18.24 10.88
N ALA A 18 19.15 18.78 10.54
CA ALA A 18 18.22 19.30 11.54
C ALA A 18 17.67 18.18 12.43
N GLU A 19 17.72 18.36 13.74
CA GLU A 19 17.10 17.48 14.73
C GLU A 19 15.63 17.81 14.95
N PHE A 20 15.29 19.09 14.86
CA PHE A 20 13.94 19.62 15.08
C PHE A 20 13.45 20.40 13.87
N CYS A 21 12.17 20.31 13.60
CA CYS A 21 11.53 21.10 12.57
C CYS A 21 11.68 22.61 12.85
N GLN A 22 12.19 23.35 11.88
CA GLN A 22 12.42 24.80 12.05
C GLN A 22 11.11 25.56 12.29
N HIS A 23 9.98 25.05 11.74
CA HIS A 23 8.68 25.68 11.87
C HIS A 23 7.93 25.28 13.15
N CYS A 24 7.65 23.99 13.38
CA CYS A 24 6.79 23.54 14.47
C CYS A 24 7.52 22.90 15.65
N LYS A 25 8.86 22.84 15.60
CA LYS A 25 9.74 22.29 16.66
C LYS A 25 9.54 20.79 16.94
N SER A 26 8.75 20.07 16.17
CA SER A 26 8.64 18.61 16.27
C SER A 26 9.98 17.94 15.93
N ARG A 27 10.29 16.83 16.58
CA ARG A 27 11.46 16.02 16.25
C ARG A 27 11.36 15.48 14.83
N LEU A 28 12.49 15.49 14.11
CA LEU A 28 12.57 14.99 12.73
C LEU A 28 13.02 13.53 12.67
N LEU A 29 13.75 13.03 13.67
CA LEU A 29 14.06 11.61 13.81
C LEU A 29 12.92 10.87 14.54
N ILE A 30 12.27 9.97 13.82
CA ILE A 30 11.22 9.13 14.37
C ILE A 30 11.85 7.90 15.04
N ASN A 31 11.38 7.58 16.25
CA ASN A 31 11.99 6.56 17.12
C ASN A 31 13.51 6.73 17.26
N GLN A 32 14.01 7.98 17.24
CA GLN A 32 15.43 8.33 17.30
C GLN A 32 16.32 7.68 16.23
N ARG A 33 15.72 7.06 15.20
CA ARG A 33 16.42 6.22 14.23
C ARG A 33 16.06 6.56 12.78
N TYR A 34 14.80 6.76 12.47
CA TYR A 34 14.34 6.89 11.09
C TYR A 34 14.15 8.36 10.73
N ARG A 35 14.75 8.78 9.62
CA ARG A 35 14.66 10.15 9.11
C ARG A 35 13.78 10.22 7.88
N PRO A 36 12.57 10.79 7.99
CA PRO A 36 11.70 11.00 6.82
C PRO A 36 12.33 12.00 5.86
N LEU A 37 12.20 11.73 4.56
CA LEU A 37 12.76 12.56 3.48
C LEU A 37 11.67 13.28 2.69
N GLU A 38 10.66 12.53 2.24
CA GLU A 38 9.59 13.04 1.38
C GLU A 38 8.32 12.19 1.50
N PRO A 39 7.14 12.77 1.28
CA PRO A 39 5.91 11.99 1.17
C PRO A 39 5.88 11.26 -0.16
N ILE A 40 5.53 9.97 -0.15
CA ILE A 40 5.37 9.12 -1.35
C ILE A 40 3.96 8.59 -1.53
N GLY A 41 3.09 8.77 -0.53
CA GLY A 41 1.69 8.37 -0.60
C GLY A 41 0.83 9.00 0.49
N ARG A 42 -0.45 9.18 0.17
CA ARG A 42 -1.46 9.64 1.12
C ARG A 42 -2.76 8.86 0.86
N GLY A 43 -3.17 8.09 1.84
CA GLY A 43 -4.46 7.41 1.86
C GLY A 43 -5.40 8.02 2.90
N GLY A 44 -6.63 7.52 2.98
CA GLY A 44 -7.61 7.98 3.96
C GLY A 44 -7.20 7.76 5.42
N PHE A 45 -6.37 6.74 5.69
CA PHE A 45 -6.01 6.30 7.04
C PHE A 45 -4.54 6.46 7.39
N ALA A 46 -3.67 6.59 6.38
CA ALA A 46 -2.24 6.66 6.58
C ALA A 46 -1.58 7.64 5.61
N ARG A 47 -0.46 8.19 6.05
CA ARG A 47 0.50 8.90 5.20
C ARG A 47 1.76 8.05 5.07
N THR A 48 2.29 7.96 3.88
CA THR A 48 3.47 7.14 3.56
C THR A 48 4.62 8.03 3.15
N PHE A 49 5.79 7.78 3.72
CA PHE A 49 6.98 8.59 3.50
C PHE A 49 8.17 7.70 3.13
N LYS A 50 8.99 8.16 2.18
CA LYS A 50 10.33 7.65 2.00
C LYS A 50 11.21 8.18 3.12
N ALA A 51 12.05 7.33 3.68
CA ALA A 51 12.91 7.65 4.81
C ALA A 51 14.26 6.92 4.69
N ILE A 52 15.18 7.24 5.58
CA ILE A 52 16.43 6.51 5.78
C ILE A 52 16.53 5.96 7.19
N ASP A 53 17.21 4.84 7.35
CA ASP A 53 17.63 4.29 8.63
C ASP A 53 18.96 4.93 9.04
N ASP A 54 18.91 5.96 9.88
CA ASP A 54 20.08 6.76 10.26
C ASP A 54 21.05 6.01 11.21
N TYR A 55 20.62 4.85 11.76
CA TYR A 55 21.47 4.00 12.61
C TYR A 55 22.38 3.07 11.81
N LYS A 56 22.06 2.80 10.55
CA LYS A 56 22.90 1.98 9.68
C LYS A 56 23.92 2.88 8.96
N PRO A 57 25.21 2.52 8.92
CA PRO A 57 26.23 3.33 8.24
C PRO A 57 25.93 3.60 6.75
N SER A 58 25.30 2.65 6.07
CA SER A 58 24.88 2.77 4.66
C SER A 58 23.64 3.65 4.48
N LYS A 59 22.95 4.02 5.57
CA LYS A 59 21.71 4.81 5.58
C LYS A 59 20.70 4.31 4.52
N PRO A 60 20.34 3.02 4.54
CA PRO A 60 19.45 2.47 3.52
C PRO A 60 18.08 3.13 3.57
N TYR A 61 17.44 3.21 2.41
CA TYR A 61 16.07 3.67 2.32
C TYR A 61 15.10 2.72 3.01
N CYS A 62 14.07 3.29 3.61
CA CYS A 62 12.92 2.58 4.16
C CYS A 62 11.64 3.37 3.90
N VAL A 63 10.51 2.77 4.15
CA VAL A 63 9.19 3.40 4.09
C VAL A 63 8.63 3.54 5.50
N ILE A 64 8.19 4.74 5.85
CA ILE A 64 7.44 5.00 7.08
C ILE A 64 5.97 5.17 6.72
N LYS A 65 5.09 4.37 7.31
CA LYS A 65 3.65 4.58 7.30
C LYS A 65 3.22 5.15 8.64
N GLN A 66 2.63 6.33 8.62
CA GLN A 66 2.10 7.02 9.79
C GLN A 66 0.58 6.94 9.76
N PHE A 67 -0.01 6.33 10.78
CA PHE A 67 -1.46 6.19 10.95
C PHE A 67 -1.96 7.18 11.98
N HIS A 68 -3.14 7.76 11.72
CA HIS A 68 -3.80 8.62 12.71
C HIS A 68 -4.39 7.77 13.82
N GLY A 69 -3.90 7.96 15.05
CA GLY A 69 -4.49 7.31 16.24
C GLY A 69 -5.88 7.88 16.63
N LYS A 70 -6.24 9.06 16.12
CA LYS A 70 -7.53 9.75 16.38
C LYS A 70 -8.54 9.36 15.30
N GLY A 71 -9.38 8.42 15.55
CA GLY A 71 -10.46 7.96 14.63
C GLY A 71 -11.08 6.67 15.10
N PHE A 72 -10.58 6.14 16.17
CA PHE A 72 -11.10 4.96 16.81
C PHE A 72 -11.79 5.36 18.12
N ASP A 73 -13.00 4.88 18.34
CA ASP A 73 -13.76 5.11 19.58
C ASP A 73 -13.03 4.56 20.84
N ASN A 74 -12.00 3.73 20.63
CA ASN A 74 -11.20 3.14 21.69
C ASN A 74 -9.72 3.04 21.26
N ALA A 75 -8.86 3.86 21.87
CA ALA A 75 -7.41 3.91 21.60
C ALA A 75 -6.68 2.57 21.86
N GLU A 76 -7.12 1.82 22.88
CA GLU A 76 -6.52 0.50 23.21
C GLU A 76 -6.83 -0.52 22.12
N LYS A 77 -8.07 -0.59 21.65
CA LYS A 77 -8.45 -1.49 20.55
C LYS A 77 -7.70 -1.18 19.26
N SER A 78 -7.42 0.09 19.01
CA SER A 78 -6.63 0.54 17.87
C SER A 78 -5.19 0.06 17.94
N LYS A 79 -4.57 0.15 19.11
CA LYS A 79 -3.20 -0.34 19.34
C LYS A 79 -3.14 -1.86 19.22
N GLU A 80 -4.13 -2.58 19.74
CA GLU A 80 -4.20 -4.04 19.60
C GLU A 80 -4.30 -4.47 18.13
N LEU A 81 -5.21 -3.87 17.37
CA LEU A 81 -5.35 -4.12 15.94
C LEU A 81 -4.07 -3.79 15.18
N PHE A 82 -3.46 -2.64 15.46
CA PHE A 82 -2.20 -2.25 14.86
C PHE A 82 -1.06 -3.23 15.18
N HIS A 83 -0.99 -3.71 16.43
CA HIS A 83 0.00 -4.74 16.79
C HIS A 83 -0.23 -6.05 16.03
N ARG A 84 -1.48 -6.49 15.90
CA ARG A 84 -1.83 -7.69 15.09
C ARG A 84 -1.42 -7.52 13.63
N GLU A 85 -1.60 -6.33 13.09
CA GLU A 85 -1.12 -5.97 11.75
C GLU A 85 0.38 -6.14 11.61
N ALA A 86 1.13 -5.56 12.54
CA ALA A 86 2.58 -5.64 12.53
C ALA A 86 3.05 -7.11 12.58
N VAL A 87 2.45 -7.95 13.42
CA VAL A 87 2.74 -9.38 13.49
C VAL A 87 2.48 -10.10 12.16
N LEU A 88 1.35 -9.78 11.51
CA LEU A 88 1.05 -10.36 10.20
C LEU A 88 2.03 -9.87 9.12
N GLN A 89 2.35 -8.58 9.09
CA GLN A 89 3.32 -8.02 8.16
C GLN A 89 4.72 -8.63 8.36
N GLU A 90 5.16 -8.82 9.61
CA GLU A 90 6.42 -9.50 9.92
C GLU A 90 6.44 -10.93 9.37
N LYS A 91 5.33 -11.66 9.53
CA LYS A 91 5.20 -13.03 9.00
C LYS A 91 5.23 -13.06 7.48
N LEU A 92 4.48 -12.16 6.83
CA LEU A 92 4.39 -12.08 5.37
C LEU A 92 5.67 -11.56 4.73
N GLY A 93 6.38 -10.64 5.39
CA GLY A 93 7.64 -10.06 4.91
C GLY A 93 8.81 -11.05 4.80
N LYS A 94 8.61 -12.31 5.23
CA LYS A 94 9.55 -13.41 4.95
C LYS A 94 9.51 -13.89 3.49
N HIS A 95 8.48 -13.51 2.74
CA HIS A 95 8.36 -13.84 1.32
C HIS A 95 9.16 -12.84 0.47
N PRO A 96 9.99 -13.29 -0.51
CA PRO A 96 10.91 -12.44 -1.26
C PRO A 96 10.24 -11.40 -2.18
N HIS A 97 8.93 -11.41 -2.28
CA HIS A 97 8.11 -10.49 -3.08
C HIS A 97 7.17 -9.63 -2.21
N ILE A 98 7.43 -9.56 -0.91
CA ILE A 98 6.68 -8.74 0.06
C ILE A 98 7.70 -7.95 0.87
N PRO A 99 7.53 -6.62 1.05
CA PRO A 99 8.46 -5.83 1.85
C PRO A 99 8.60 -6.33 3.28
N GLU A 100 9.83 -6.42 3.77
CA GLU A 100 10.13 -6.77 5.14
C GLU A 100 9.68 -5.67 6.12
N LEU A 101 9.10 -6.05 7.25
CA LEU A 101 8.81 -5.14 8.34
C LEU A 101 10.07 -4.92 9.19
N PHE A 102 10.53 -3.67 9.32
CA PHE A 102 11.70 -3.32 10.12
C PHE A 102 11.36 -2.93 11.55
N ALA A 103 10.24 -2.22 11.76
CA ALA A 103 9.79 -1.79 13.08
C ALA A 103 8.30 -1.42 13.09
N HIS A 104 7.70 -1.51 14.28
CA HIS A 104 6.41 -0.91 14.57
C HIS A 104 6.45 -0.27 15.97
N PHE A 105 5.84 0.90 16.13
CA PHE A 105 5.85 1.62 17.40
C PHE A 105 4.80 2.73 17.43
N THR A 106 4.56 3.25 18.63
CA THR A 106 3.72 4.43 18.85
C THR A 106 4.59 5.59 19.29
N GLN A 107 4.39 6.77 18.69
CA GLN A 107 5.05 8.00 19.09
C GLN A 107 4.11 9.19 18.85
N ASP A 108 4.00 10.13 19.80
CA ASP A 108 3.21 11.37 19.70
C ASP A 108 1.76 11.11 19.23
N ASP A 109 1.09 10.11 19.81
CA ASP A 109 -0.28 9.65 19.46
C ASP A 109 -0.46 9.09 18.04
N TYR A 110 0.62 8.88 17.30
CA TYR A 110 0.61 8.23 16.00
C TYR A 110 1.17 6.82 16.08
N LEU A 111 0.63 5.95 15.22
CA LEU A 111 1.11 4.59 15.04
C LEU A 111 2.01 4.56 13.79
N TYR A 112 3.15 3.92 13.89
CA TYR A 112 4.15 3.87 12.83
C TYR A 112 4.51 2.44 12.46
N LEU A 113 4.48 2.13 11.16
CA LEU A 113 5.14 0.96 10.58
C LEU A 113 6.34 1.44 9.76
N VAL A 114 7.47 0.77 9.93
CA VAL A 114 8.66 0.98 9.11
C VAL A 114 8.96 -0.30 8.36
N GLN A 115 9.05 -0.22 7.05
CA GLN A 115 9.24 -1.38 6.18
C GLN A 115 10.31 -1.12 5.12
N GLU A 116 10.72 -2.19 4.44
CA GLU A 116 11.62 -2.13 3.31
C GLU A 116 11.11 -1.16 2.22
N PHE A 117 12.02 -0.36 1.69
CA PHE A 117 11.75 0.45 0.50
C PHE A 117 12.09 -0.36 -0.74
N ILE A 118 11.10 -0.61 -1.58
CA ILE A 118 11.30 -1.26 -2.88
C ILE A 118 11.62 -0.20 -3.92
N ASP A 119 12.87 -0.19 -4.36
CA ASP A 119 13.33 0.72 -5.41
C ASP A 119 12.79 0.29 -6.77
N GLY A 120 11.80 1.01 -7.25
CA GLY A 120 11.11 0.64 -8.49
C GLY A 120 9.96 1.56 -8.83
N ARG A 121 9.17 1.13 -9.80
CA ARG A 121 7.96 1.82 -10.26
C ARG A 121 6.74 0.93 -10.06
N ASN A 122 5.65 1.51 -9.61
CA ASN A 122 4.41 0.76 -9.59
C ASN A 122 3.82 0.60 -10.99
N LEU A 123 2.95 -0.39 -11.17
CA LEU A 123 2.42 -0.72 -12.49
C LEU A 123 1.52 0.39 -13.07
N ASN A 124 0.94 1.26 -12.25
CA ASN A 124 0.20 2.43 -12.73
C ASN A 124 1.14 3.48 -13.36
N GLN A 125 2.31 3.69 -12.75
CA GLN A 125 3.36 4.55 -13.34
C GLN A 125 3.87 3.95 -14.66
N GLU A 126 4.11 2.62 -14.69
CA GLU A 126 4.54 1.94 -15.91
C GLU A 126 3.48 2.05 -17.02
N LEU A 127 2.18 1.89 -16.69
CA LEU A 127 1.06 2.06 -17.62
C LEU A 127 1.04 3.48 -18.21
N LYS A 128 1.18 4.51 -17.36
CA LYS A 128 1.16 5.92 -17.80
C LYS A 128 2.33 6.28 -18.70
N GLU A 129 3.49 5.68 -18.49
CA GLU A 129 4.70 5.99 -19.26
C GLU A 129 4.82 5.19 -20.55
N LYS A 130 4.42 3.91 -20.52
CA LYS A 130 4.70 2.95 -21.60
C LYS A 130 3.45 2.50 -22.37
N GLY A 131 2.25 2.94 -21.92
CA GLY A 131 0.98 2.49 -22.47
C GLY A 131 0.56 1.12 -21.96
N THR A 132 -0.45 0.54 -22.60
CA THR A 132 -1.09 -0.73 -22.21
C THR A 132 -0.11 -1.90 -22.25
N PHE A 133 -0.37 -2.87 -21.39
CA PHE A 133 0.44 -4.09 -21.33
C PHE A 133 0.02 -5.06 -22.43
N SER A 134 1.01 -5.76 -23.00
CA SER A 134 0.74 -6.89 -23.88
C SER A 134 0.25 -8.12 -23.11
N GLU A 135 -0.41 -9.05 -23.80
CA GLU A 135 -0.80 -10.34 -23.22
C GLU A 135 0.38 -11.05 -22.55
N ALA A 136 1.55 -11.05 -23.18
CA ALA A 136 2.76 -11.68 -22.64
C ALA A 136 3.17 -11.05 -21.28
N LYS A 137 3.09 -9.73 -21.15
CA LYS A 137 3.36 -9.04 -19.88
C LYS A 137 2.33 -9.39 -18.81
N ILE A 138 1.06 -9.55 -19.16
CA ILE A 138 0.02 -9.97 -18.22
C ILE A 138 0.21 -11.41 -17.78
N ARG A 139 0.57 -12.33 -18.67
CA ARG A 139 0.93 -13.70 -18.30
C ARG A 139 2.06 -13.75 -17.31
N GLN A 140 3.14 -13.01 -17.57
CA GLN A 140 4.28 -12.89 -16.67
C GLN A 140 3.87 -12.28 -15.31
N LEU A 141 2.99 -11.28 -15.30
CA LEU A 141 2.45 -10.69 -14.07
C LEU A 141 1.71 -11.75 -13.24
N LEU A 142 0.82 -12.52 -13.87
CA LEU A 142 0.08 -13.59 -13.20
C LEU A 142 1.01 -14.70 -12.67
N GLU A 143 1.98 -15.13 -13.46
CA GLU A 143 3.00 -16.11 -13.05
C GLU A 143 3.79 -15.66 -11.80
N ASN A 144 4.06 -14.36 -11.68
CA ASN A 144 4.77 -13.80 -10.53
C ASN A 144 3.85 -13.61 -9.31
N LEU A 145 2.62 -13.12 -9.48
CA LEU A 145 1.78 -12.72 -8.36
C LEU A 145 0.89 -13.83 -7.81
N LEU A 146 0.46 -14.81 -8.60
CA LEU A 146 -0.36 -15.91 -8.09
C LEU A 146 0.34 -16.74 -6.99
N PRO A 147 1.65 -17.06 -7.08
CA PRO A 147 2.37 -17.69 -5.98
C PRO A 147 2.42 -16.82 -4.71
N VAL A 148 2.58 -15.48 -4.87
CA VAL A 148 2.57 -14.55 -3.73
C VAL A 148 1.21 -14.57 -3.05
N LEU A 149 0.11 -14.49 -3.81
CA LEU A 149 -1.25 -14.57 -3.28
C LEU A 149 -1.52 -15.92 -2.61
N HIS A 150 -1.06 -17.01 -3.21
CA HIS A 150 -1.18 -18.33 -2.58
C HIS A 150 -0.49 -18.36 -1.22
N PHE A 151 0.72 -17.81 -1.11
CA PHE A 151 1.44 -17.69 0.17
C PHE A 151 0.65 -16.83 1.18
N VAL A 152 0.15 -15.67 0.77
CA VAL A 152 -0.64 -14.76 1.62
C VAL A 152 -1.90 -15.48 2.14
N HIS A 153 -2.66 -16.12 1.26
CA HIS A 153 -3.88 -16.85 1.60
C HIS A 153 -3.63 -18.08 2.48
N SER A 154 -2.51 -18.79 2.27
CA SER A 154 -2.09 -19.91 3.14
C SER A 154 -1.77 -19.45 4.57
N ASN A 155 -1.41 -18.18 4.75
CA ASN A 155 -1.26 -17.53 6.05
C ASN A 155 -2.55 -16.92 6.60
N GLN A 156 -3.72 -17.25 6.00
CA GLN A 156 -5.06 -16.77 6.39
C GLN A 156 -5.20 -15.24 6.32
N VAL A 157 -4.49 -14.60 5.40
CA VAL A 157 -4.55 -13.16 5.14
C VAL A 157 -5.20 -12.91 3.79
N ILE A 158 -6.03 -11.88 3.71
CA ILE A 158 -6.60 -11.33 2.47
C ILE A 158 -5.96 -9.96 2.27
N HIS A 159 -5.43 -9.67 1.08
CA HIS A 159 -4.73 -8.41 0.80
C HIS A 159 -5.69 -7.20 0.75
N ARG A 160 -6.87 -7.35 0.13
CA ARG A 160 -8.00 -6.39 0.07
C ARG A 160 -7.75 -5.08 -0.69
N ASP A 161 -6.57 -4.86 -1.24
CA ASP A 161 -6.24 -3.65 -1.99
C ASP A 161 -5.27 -3.91 -3.15
N ILE A 162 -5.50 -5.00 -3.91
CA ILE A 162 -4.72 -5.29 -5.11
C ILE A 162 -5.14 -4.35 -6.21
N LYS A 163 -4.17 -3.57 -6.71
CA LYS A 163 -4.31 -2.60 -7.80
C LYS A 163 -2.94 -2.25 -8.37
N PRO A 164 -2.84 -1.62 -9.54
CA PRO A 164 -1.55 -1.30 -10.16
C PRO A 164 -0.60 -0.47 -9.27
N GLU A 165 -1.14 0.41 -8.41
CA GLU A 165 -0.35 1.24 -7.50
C GLU A 165 0.35 0.43 -6.41
N ASN A 166 -0.21 -0.73 -6.03
CA ASN A 166 0.28 -1.59 -4.96
C ASN A 166 1.13 -2.76 -5.46
N ILE A 167 1.50 -2.74 -6.74
CA ILE A 167 2.42 -3.71 -7.34
C ILE A 167 3.62 -2.94 -7.89
N ILE A 168 4.79 -3.12 -7.29
CA ILE A 168 6.02 -2.43 -7.67
C ILE A 168 6.90 -3.38 -8.46
N ARG A 169 7.36 -2.93 -9.63
CA ARG A 169 8.43 -3.58 -10.38
C ARG A 169 9.77 -3.02 -9.93
N HIS A 170 10.58 -3.86 -9.32
CA HIS A 170 11.91 -3.50 -8.83
C HIS A 170 12.83 -3.13 -10.00
N SER A 171 13.62 -2.06 -9.82
CA SER A 171 14.40 -1.42 -10.90
C SER A 171 15.57 -2.27 -11.41
N VAL A 172 16.14 -3.16 -10.57
CA VAL A 172 17.34 -3.91 -10.90
C VAL A 172 17.02 -5.27 -11.53
N ASP A 173 16.13 -6.05 -10.92
CA ASP A 173 15.87 -7.45 -11.29
C ASP A 173 14.48 -7.68 -11.92
N ASN A 174 13.69 -6.62 -12.08
CA ASN A 174 12.34 -6.64 -12.62
C ASN A 174 11.33 -7.50 -11.84
N ARG A 175 11.66 -7.97 -10.64
CA ARG A 175 10.73 -8.69 -9.78
C ARG A 175 9.55 -7.82 -9.39
N LEU A 176 8.39 -8.44 -9.25
CA LEU A 176 7.20 -7.76 -8.76
C LEU A 176 7.08 -7.93 -7.25
N TYR A 177 6.86 -6.83 -6.57
CA TYR A 177 6.57 -6.78 -5.14
C TYR A 177 5.14 -6.37 -4.90
N LEU A 178 4.45 -7.10 -4.03
CA LEU A 178 3.12 -6.75 -3.57
C LEU A 178 3.23 -5.95 -2.27
N VAL A 179 2.79 -4.71 -2.31
CA VAL A 179 2.91 -3.75 -1.20
C VAL A 179 1.53 -3.31 -0.70
N ASP A 180 1.49 -2.63 0.44
CA ASP A 180 0.29 -1.99 0.97
C ASP A 180 -0.87 -2.97 1.20
N PHE A 181 -0.61 -4.02 1.99
CA PHE A 181 -1.66 -4.89 2.50
C PHE A 181 -2.74 -4.02 3.15
N GLY A 182 -3.99 -4.19 2.74
CA GLY A 182 -5.13 -3.42 3.22
C GLY A 182 -5.49 -3.70 4.68
N ILE A 183 -4.49 -3.89 5.52
CA ILE A 183 -4.58 -4.30 6.92
C ILE A 183 -5.19 -3.17 7.76
N ALA A 184 -4.87 -1.89 7.48
CA ALA A 184 -5.53 -0.76 8.10
C ALA A 184 -7.06 -0.77 7.88
N LYS A 185 -7.54 -1.40 6.82
CA LYS A 185 -8.95 -1.60 6.53
C LYS A 185 -9.62 -2.56 7.53
N LEU A 186 -8.89 -3.57 8.05
CA LEU A 186 -9.40 -4.48 9.10
C LEU A 186 -9.76 -3.74 10.39
N ALA A 187 -8.93 -2.77 10.77
CA ALA A 187 -9.12 -2.00 11.99
C ALA A 187 -10.30 -1.01 11.88
N THR A 188 -10.62 -0.58 10.66
CA THR A 188 -11.62 0.48 10.39
C THR A 188 -12.95 -0.06 9.89
N GLU A 189 -13.04 -1.32 9.43
CA GLU A 189 -14.28 -1.92 8.92
C GLU A 189 -15.50 -1.74 9.84
N PRO A 190 -15.43 -1.97 11.17
CA PRO A 190 -16.59 -1.79 12.04
C PRO A 190 -17.06 -0.33 12.15
N ILE A 191 -16.13 0.62 11.98
CA ILE A 191 -16.40 2.06 12.09
C ILE A 191 -16.98 2.58 10.77
N LEU A 192 -16.39 2.17 9.65
CA LEU A 192 -16.79 2.61 8.32
C LEU A 192 -18.10 1.97 7.85
N ALA A 193 -18.38 0.74 8.26
CA ALA A 193 -19.69 0.13 8.05
C ALA A 193 -20.83 0.94 8.70
N LYS A 194 -20.57 1.59 9.84
CA LYS A 194 -21.53 2.47 10.50
C LYS A 194 -21.70 3.83 9.80
N THR A 195 -20.66 4.30 9.08
CA THR A 195 -20.67 5.62 8.41
C THR A 195 -21.07 5.54 6.94
N GLY A 196 -21.31 4.33 6.40
CA GLY A 196 -21.62 4.13 4.98
C GLY A 196 -20.45 4.41 4.03
N THR A 197 -19.23 4.53 4.56
CA THR A 197 -18.05 4.81 3.76
C THR A 197 -17.58 3.53 3.07
N VAL A 198 -17.54 3.54 1.75
CA VAL A 198 -17.05 2.41 0.94
C VAL A 198 -15.55 2.26 1.14
N ILE A 199 -15.13 1.07 1.62
CA ILE A 199 -13.72 0.74 1.84
C ILE A 199 -13.20 0.01 0.61
N GLY A 200 -12.32 0.64 -0.12
CA GLY A 200 -11.65 0.00 -1.25
C GLY A 200 -11.27 1.01 -2.33
N SER A 201 -10.53 0.54 -3.30
CA SER A 201 -10.22 1.31 -4.51
C SER A 201 -11.33 1.05 -5.52
N GLU A 202 -12.04 2.11 -5.93
CA GLU A 202 -13.17 2.02 -6.86
C GLU A 202 -12.76 1.21 -8.11
N GLY A 203 -13.64 0.29 -8.53
CA GLY A 203 -13.42 -0.60 -9.66
C GLY A 203 -12.54 -1.83 -9.39
N TYR A 204 -11.63 -1.80 -8.41
CA TYR A 204 -10.78 -2.95 -8.07
C TYR A 204 -11.35 -3.80 -6.93
N THR A 205 -12.20 -3.22 -6.10
CA THR A 205 -12.76 -3.88 -4.92
C THR A 205 -13.87 -4.85 -5.32
N ALA A 206 -13.77 -6.10 -4.88
CA ALA A 206 -14.78 -7.12 -5.15
C ALA A 206 -16.14 -6.77 -4.50
N PRO A 207 -17.29 -7.15 -5.14
CA PRO A 207 -18.61 -6.84 -4.60
C PRO A 207 -18.83 -7.31 -3.15
N GLU A 208 -18.41 -8.52 -2.82
CA GLU A 208 -18.54 -9.06 -1.47
C GLU A 208 -17.70 -8.30 -0.44
N GLN A 209 -16.62 -7.64 -0.86
CA GLN A 209 -15.81 -6.79 0.01
C GLN A 209 -16.53 -5.47 0.33
N HIS A 210 -17.34 -4.93 -0.58
CA HIS A 210 -18.21 -3.78 -0.32
C HIS A 210 -19.30 -4.13 0.73
N GLU A 211 -19.72 -5.40 0.79
CA GLU A 211 -20.65 -5.90 1.81
C GLU A 211 -19.98 -6.18 3.17
N GLY A 212 -18.67 -5.91 3.32
CA GLY A 212 -17.92 -6.23 4.54
C GLY A 212 -17.62 -7.73 4.72
N LYS A 213 -17.71 -8.54 3.64
CA LYS A 213 -17.51 -10.00 3.67
C LYS A 213 -16.37 -10.43 2.73
N PRO A 214 -15.15 -9.89 2.87
CA PRO A 214 -14.04 -10.23 2.00
C PRO A 214 -13.69 -11.71 2.10
N ARG A 215 -13.28 -12.29 0.97
CA ARG A 215 -12.88 -13.69 0.81
C ARG A 215 -11.51 -13.74 0.12
N PHE A 216 -10.85 -14.89 0.10
CA PHE A 216 -9.63 -15.07 -0.70
C PHE A 216 -9.87 -14.83 -2.19
N THR A 217 -11.08 -15.16 -2.67
CA THR A 217 -11.51 -14.88 -4.06
C THR A 217 -11.63 -13.38 -4.36
N SER A 218 -11.80 -12.52 -3.34
CA SER A 218 -11.86 -11.07 -3.53
C SER A 218 -10.53 -10.51 -4.03
N ASP A 219 -9.39 -11.08 -3.60
CA ASP A 219 -8.07 -10.71 -4.12
C ASP A 219 -7.90 -11.14 -5.59
N LEU A 220 -8.46 -12.30 -5.98
CA LEU A 220 -8.43 -12.77 -7.36
C LEU A 220 -9.28 -11.86 -8.27
N TYR A 221 -10.44 -11.40 -7.79
CA TYR A 221 -11.23 -10.39 -8.49
C TYR A 221 -10.42 -9.10 -8.71
N SER A 222 -9.78 -8.58 -7.66
CA SER A 222 -8.97 -7.37 -7.71
C SER A 222 -7.76 -7.52 -8.67
N LEU A 223 -7.14 -8.70 -8.70
CA LEU A 223 -6.08 -9.03 -9.65
C LEU A 223 -6.62 -9.07 -11.09
N GLY A 224 -7.79 -9.64 -11.33
CA GLY A 224 -8.48 -9.64 -12.63
C GLY A 224 -8.78 -8.23 -13.11
N ALA A 225 -9.36 -7.38 -12.24
CA ALA A 225 -9.62 -5.96 -12.53
C ALA A 225 -8.31 -5.18 -12.81
N THR A 226 -7.23 -5.50 -12.09
CA THR A 226 -5.89 -4.96 -12.35
C THR A 226 -5.39 -5.33 -13.74
N CYS A 227 -5.48 -6.61 -14.12
CA CYS A 227 -5.09 -7.08 -15.45
C CYS A 227 -5.92 -6.42 -16.56
N TYR A 228 -7.25 -6.30 -16.37
CA TYR A 228 -8.12 -5.59 -17.30
C TYR A 228 -7.66 -4.14 -17.50
N HIS A 229 -7.45 -3.39 -16.42
CA HIS A 229 -6.99 -2.01 -16.50
C HIS A 229 -5.64 -1.90 -17.23
N LEU A 230 -4.68 -2.77 -16.92
CA LEU A 230 -3.36 -2.76 -17.56
C LEU A 230 -3.41 -3.12 -19.05
N LEU A 231 -4.34 -3.99 -19.47
CA LEU A 231 -4.54 -4.37 -20.88
C LEU A 231 -5.22 -3.27 -21.69
N THR A 232 -6.22 -2.62 -21.12
CA THR A 232 -7.17 -1.79 -21.88
C THR A 232 -7.05 -0.29 -21.60
N TRP A 233 -6.41 0.09 -20.49
CA TRP A 233 -6.45 1.44 -19.92
C TRP A 233 -7.86 1.91 -19.51
N ALA A 234 -8.85 1.04 -19.62
CA ALA A 234 -10.22 1.37 -19.24
C ALA A 234 -10.38 1.37 -17.71
N ASP A 235 -11.28 2.21 -17.21
CA ASP A 235 -11.60 2.27 -15.79
C ASP A 235 -12.27 0.94 -15.35
N PRO A 236 -11.71 0.22 -14.37
CA PRO A 236 -12.27 -1.05 -13.90
C PRO A 236 -13.67 -0.92 -13.27
N SER A 237 -14.09 0.28 -12.84
CA SER A 237 -15.45 0.50 -12.31
C SER A 237 -16.53 0.13 -13.35
N ARG A 238 -16.21 0.21 -14.63
CA ARG A 238 -17.09 -0.24 -15.71
C ARG A 238 -17.45 -1.73 -15.62
N LEU A 239 -16.58 -2.55 -15.03
CA LEU A 239 -16.84 -3.99 -14.84
C LEU A 239 -18.02 -4.27 -13.92
N LEU A 240 -18.33 -3.35 -13.00
CA LEU A 240 -19.43 -3.49 -12.04
C LEU A 240 -20.79 -3.10 -12.63
N TYR A 241 -20.81 -2.19 -13.61
CA TYR A 241 -22.03 -1.53 -14.07
C TYR A 241 -22.45 -1.92 -15.49
N SER A 242 -21.62 -2.62 -16.23
CA SER A 242 -21.93 -3.03 -17.58
C SER A 242 -21.85 -4.55 -17.73
N TRP A 243 -22.92 -5.13 -18.26
CA TRP A 243 -22.86 -6.40 -18.99
C TRP A 243 -22.06 -6.15 -20.29
N VAL A 244 -20.85 -5.55 -20.13
CA VAL A 244 -20.01 -5.23 -21.28
C VAL A 244 -19.53 -6.52 -21.87
N ASP A 245 -19.65 -6.61 -23.17
CA ASP A 245 -19.13 -7.69 -23.99
C ASP A 245 -17.59 -7.66 -23.92
N TRP A 246 -17.04 -8.28 -22.88
CA TRP A 246 -15.61 -8.38 -22.56
C TRP A 246 -14.77 -8.77 -23.78
N GLN A 247 -15.36 -9.56 -24.67
CA GLN A 247 -14.71 -10.03 -25.89
C GLN A 247 -14.45 -8.88 -26.86
N LYS A 248 -15.34 -7.90 -26.96
CA LYS A 248 -15.17 -6.76 -27.86
C LYS A 248 -14.09 -5.78 -27.39
N GLU A 249 -14.01 -5.47 -26.08
CA GLU A 249 -12.99 -4.55 -25.57
C GLU A 249 -11.58 -5.15 -25.61
N LEU A 250 -11.42 -6.45 -25.32
CA LEU A 250 -10.13 -7.13 -25.40
C LEU A 250 -9.61 -7.27 -26.85
N VAL A 251 -10.50 -7.45 -27.83
CA VAL A 251 -10.12 -7.51 -29.26
C VAL A 251 -9.68 -6.16 -29.81
N LEU A 252 -10.21 -5.05 -29.29
CA LEU A 252 -9.82 -3.69 -29.74
C LEU A 252 -8.43 -3.28 -29.23
N SER A 253 -7.92 -3.87 -28.15
CA SER A 253 -6.58 -3.57 -27.60
C SER A 253 -5.45 -4.41 -28.24
N SER A 254 -5.78 -5.37 -29.08
CA SER A 254 -4.81 -6.27 -29.76
C SER A 254 -4.45 -5.86 -31.19
N ARG A 255 -4.82 -4.66 -31.63
CA ARG A 255 -4.46 -4.08 -32.93
C ARG A 255 -3.42 -2.99 -32.84
#